data_83a06b96c227c07c567a30c1215b0775
#
_entry.id   83a06b96c227c07c567a30c1215b0775
#
_cell.length_a   1.000
_cell.length_b   1.000
_cell.length_c   1.000
_cell.angle_alpha   90.00
_cell.angle_beta   90.00
_cell.angle_gamma   90.00
#
_symmetry.space_group_name_H-M   'P 1'
#
loop_
_entity.id
_entity.type
_entity.pdbx_description
1 polymer ?
#
loop_
_entity_poly.entity_id
_entity_poly.type
_entity_poly.pdbx_seq_one_letter_code
_entity_poly.pdbx_strand_id
1 'polypeptide(L)'
;VYATGMSNGGFMSFLLACQFSEKIAAIASVTGSMTFDTYDNCNAQHPTPILQIHGTSDNIVPYNGNTGSLSIDDVISYWVNYNNCDTNPTITTFPDLDPSDGSIVEHIVYTGGDNASTTEHMKVIGGGHTWPGSVFILPGTNQDINASMEIWQFFSRFDINGQLSFNEFDNRQVVIYPNPTSSKINLSLNFYDDLNYELFNATGNKLIFGTIKSSNQEIDLSNLPPNVYFLKLGNQVYKILKSK
;
A
#
# COMPACT_ATOMS: atom_id res chain seq x y z
N VAL A 1 8.22 4.78 -14.12
CA VAL A 1 8.89 5.56 -13.05
C VAL A 1 7.85 5.98 -12.04
N TYR A 2 8.21 6.01 -10.75
CA TYR A 2 7.40 6.56 -9.67
C TYR A 2 8.09 7.79 -9.10
N ALA A 3 7.31 8.73 -8.56
CA ALA A 3 7.86 9.92 -7.89
C ALA A 3 7.29 10.04 -6.48
N THR A 4 8.15 10.26 -5.50
CA THR A 4 7.74 10.50 -4.12
C THR A 4 8.71 11.43 -3.42
N GLY A 5 8.23 12.09 -2.40
CA GLY A 5 9.05 12.91 -1.53
C GLY A 5 8.25 13.65 -0.48
N MET A 6 8.98 14.21 0.47
CA MET A 6 8.41 14.98 1.56
C MET A 6 8.49 16.49 1.25
N SER A 7 7.50 17.26 1.69
CA SER A 7 7.52 18.73 1.59
C SER A 7 7.77 19.18 0.15
N ASN A 8 8.85 19.86 -0.16
CA ASN A 8 9.25 20.22 -1.52
C ASN A 8 9.30 19.01 -2.48
N GLY A 9 9.68 17.82 -1.99
CA GLY A 9 9.65 16.58 -2.78
C GLY A 9 8.23 16.14 -3.11
N GLY A 10 7.27 16.39 -2.23
CA GLY A 10 5.85 16.17 -2.48
C GLY A 10 5.29 17.14 -3.53
N PHE A 11 5.62 18.41 -3.45
CA PHE A 11 5.29 19.42 -4.48
C PHE A 11 5.89 19.03 -5.84
N MET A 12 7.15 18.59 -5.86
CA MET A 12 7.81 18.13 -7.07
C MET A 12 7.12 16.89 -7.65
N SER A 13 6.62 15.98 -6.83
CA SER A 13 5.90 14.79 -7.30
C SER A 13 4.64 15.19 -8.06
N PHE A 14 3.85 16.15 -7.57
CA PHE A 14 2.71 16.69 -8.29
C PHE A 14 3.10 17.41 -9.58
N LEU A 15 4.16 18.21 -9.56
CA LEU A 15 4.69 18.85 -10.76
C LEU A 15 5.07 17.82 -11.84
N LEU A 16 5.72 16.73 -11.43
CA LEU A 16 6.08 15.63 -12.35
C LEU A 16 4.84 14.91 -12.91
N ALA A 17 3.81 14.68 -12.09
CA ALA A 17 2.55 14.13 -12.57
C ALA A 17 1.87 15.04 -13.60
N CYS A 18 1.94 16.36 -13.41
CA CYS A 18 1.36 17.34 -14.33
C CYS A 18 2.14 17.50 -15.62
N GLN A 19 3.48 17.51 -15.58
CA GLN A 19 4.32 17.92 -16.71
C GLN A 19 4.99 16.75 -17.45
N PHE A 20 5.10 15.58 -16.78
CA PHE A 20 5.79 14.40 -17.29
C PHE A 20 4.99 13.12 -17.08
N SER A 21 3.67 13.22 -17.11
CA SER A 21 2.77 12.07 -16.87
C SER A 21 3.10 10.87 -17.79
N GLU A 22 3.54 11.10 -19.01
CA GLU A 22 3.91 10.04 -19.94
C GLU A 22 5.10 9.18 -19.47
N LYS A 23 5.80 9.58 -18.41
CA LYS A 23 6.92 8.84 -17.79
C LYS A 23 6.62 8.42 -16.35
N ILE A 24 5.57 8.97 -15.74
CA ILE A 24 5.22 8.76 -14.34
C ILE A 24 4.05 7.78 -14.24
N ALA A 25 4.29 6.63 -13.64
CA ALA A 25 3.27 5.60 -13.45
C ALA A 25 2.37 5.87 -12.24
N ALA A 26 2.90 6.47 -11.19
CA ALA A 26 2.16 6.91 -10.01
C ALA A 26 3.02 7.88 -9.19
N ILE A 27 2.39 8.69 -8.35
CA ILE A 27 3.07 9.55 -7.38
C ILE A 27 2.57 9.34 -5.96
N ALA A 28 3.46 9.63 -4.99
CA ALA A 28 3.08 9.73 -3.58
C ALA A 28 3.70 10.99 -2.97
N SER A 29 2.88 11.87 -2.41
CA SER A 29 3.31 13.10 -1.78
C SER A 29 3.16 12.98 -0.26
N VAL A 30 4.22 13.25 0.49
CA VAL A 30 4.20 13.31 1.95
C VAL A 30 4.36 14.76 2.37
N THR A 31 3.38 15.32 3.10
CA THR A 31 3.37 16.72 3.57
C THR A 31 3.66 17.76 2.48
N GLY A 32 3.40 17.41 1.22
CA GLY A 32 3.45 18.34 0.09
C GLY A 32 2.03 18.70 -0.38
N SER A 33 1.93 19.65 -1.30
CA SER A 33 0.68 20.09 -1.92
C SER A 33 0.95 20.48 -3.38
N MET A 34 -0.02 21.06 -4.06
CA MET A 34 0.17 21.72 -5.36
C MET A 34 0.28 23.24 -5.14
N THR A 35 1.25 23.88 -5.81
CA THR A 35 1.22 25.34 -5.93
C THR A 35 0.10 25.76 -6.88
N PHE A 36 -0.36 27.01 -6.78
CA PHE A 36 -1.33 27.54 -7.75
C PHE A 36 -0.79 27.46 -9.17
N ASP A 37 0.50 27.75 -9.38
CA ASP A 37 1.13 27.63 -10.71
C ASP A 37 1.11 26.18 -11.24
N THR A 38 1.41 25.20 -10.40
CA THR A 38 1.31 23.78 -10.79
C THR A 38 -0.13 23.39 -11.13
N TYR A 39 -1.10 23.86 -10.35
CA TYR A 39 -2.52 23.60 -10.56
C TYR A 39 -3.03 24.23 -11.87
N ASP A 40 -2.76 25.52 -12.07
CA ASP A 40 -3.24 26.28 -13.22
C ASP A 40 -2.61 25.82 -14.54
N ASN A 41 -1.37 25.32 -14.50
CA ASN A 41 -0.59 24.87 -15.66
C ASN A 41 -0.44 23.33 -15.72
N CYS A 42 -1.26 22.58 -14.99
CA CYS A 42 -1.22 21.12 -15.02
C CYS A 42 -1.65 20.60 -16.41
N ASN A 43 -0.78 19.86 -17.07
CA ASN A 43 -1.00 19.35 -18.42
C ASN A 43 -0.71 17.84 -18.48
N ALA A 44 -1.23 17.11 -17.51
CA ALA A 44 -1.11 15.65 -17.51
C ALA A 44 -1.76 15.05 -18.79
N GLN A 45 -1.16 14.01 -19.34
CA GLN A 45 -1.60 13.42 -20.61
C GLN A 45 -2.38 12.12 -20.43
N HIS A 46 -2.36 11.55 -19.25
CA HIS A 46 -3.13 10.36 -18.91
C HIS A 46 -3.44 10.33 -17.39
N PRO A 47 -4.45 9.57 -16.96
CA PRO A 47 -4.76 9.38 -15.55
C PRO A 47 -3.54 8.89 -14.78
N THR A 48 -3.23 9.54 -13.67
CA THR A 48 -2.06 9.23 -12.84
C THR A 48 -2.52 8.88 -11.43
N PRO A 49 -2.26 7.65 -10.94
CA PRO A 49 -2.56 7.26 -9.58
C PRO A 49 -1.83 8.14 -8.55
N ILE A 50 -2.57 8.62 -7.55
CA ILE A 50 -2.10 9.58 -6.55
C ILE A 50 -2.25 9.01 -5.15
N LEU A 51 -1.19 9.07 -4.35
CA LEU A 51 -1.24 8.91 -2.90
C LEU A 51 -0.79 10.20 -2.22
N GLN A 52 -1.64 10.77 -1.37
CA GLN A 52 -1.31 11.91 -0.51
C GLN A 52 -1.27 11.45 0.95
N ILE A 53 -0.18 11.71 1.65
CA ILE A 53 -0.04 11.49 3.10
C ILE A 53 0.17 12.85 3.76
N HIS A 54 -0.76 13.30 4.64
CA HIS A 54 -0.69 14.66 5.18
C HIS A 54 -1.26 14.78 6.58
N GLY A 55 -0.56 15.51 7.44
CA GLY A 55 -0.98 15.81 8.79
C GLY A 55 -1.94 17.00 8.86
N THR A 56 -3.05 16.85 9.60
CA THR A 56 -4.02 17.97 9.75
C THR A 56 -3.50 19.11 10.63
N SER A 57 -2.45 18.87 11.41
CA SER A 57 -1.76 19.87 12.25
C SER A 57 -0.42 20.32 11.66
N ASP A 58 -0.21 20.10 10.34
CA ASP A 58 0.98 20.59 9.64
C ASP A 58 1.01 22.11 9.60
N ASN A 59 2.01 22.70 10.28
CA ASN A 59 2.20 24.15 10.36
C ASN A 59 3.19 24.72 9.33
N ILE A 60 3.84 23.84 8.55
CA ILE A 60 4.80 24.22 7.50
C ILE A 60 4.12 24.26 6.13
N VAL A 61 3.41 23.18 5.79
CA VAL A 61 2.50 23.11 4.63
C VAL A 61 1.09 22.88 5.18
N PRO A 62 0.34 23.95 5.49
CA PRO A 62 -0.95 23.83 6.15
C PRO A 62 -1.95 22.98 5.36
N TYR A 63 -2.63 22.06 6.06
CA TYR A 63 -3.64 21.18 5.48
C TYR A 63 -4.71 21.96 4.71
N ASN A 64 -5.14 23.12 5.25
CA ASN A 64 -6.13 23.99 4.65
C ASN A 64 -5.57 24.93 3.57
N GLY A 65 -4.31 24.71 3.15
CA GLY A 65 -3.65 25.58 2.18
C GLY A 65 -3.19 26.92 2.75
N ASN A 66 -2.56 27.72 1.90
CA ASN A 66 -2.09 29.08 2.21
C ASN A 66 -1.98 29.91 0.93
N THR A 67 -1.35 31.08 0.97
CA THR A 67 -1.17 31.95 -0.21
C THR A 67 -0.26 31.37 -1.30
N GLY A 68 0.47 30.27 -1.04
CA GLY A 68 1.42 29.65 -1.98
C GLY A 68 1.00 28.24 -2.45
N SER A 69 0.00 27.65 -1.82
CA SER A 69 -0.44 26.28 -2.11
C SER A 69 -1.91 26.03 -1.83
N LEU A 70 -2.48 25.10 -2.60
CA LEU A 70 -3.85 24.61 -2.41
C LEU A 70 -4.01 23.90 -1.07
N SER A 71 -5.26 23.83 -0.59
CA SER A 71 -5.63 22.91 0.48
C SER A 71 -5.46 21.46 0.00
N ILE A 72 -5.22 20.54 0.94
CA ILE A 72 -5.08 19.12 0.60
C ILE A 72 -6.39 18.56 0.04
N ASP A 73 -7.53 19.00 0.57
CA ASP A 73 -8.84 18.59 0.06
C ASP A 73 -9.07 19.06 -1.39
N ASP A 74 -8.59 20.26 -1.76
CA ASP A 74 -8.65 20.75 -3.15
C ASP A 74 -7.73 19.95 -4.07
N VAL A 75 -6.52 19.58 -3.60
CA VAL A 75 -5.59 18.73 -4.35
C VAL A 75 -6.21 17.35 -4.61
N ILE A 76 -6.80 16.72 -3.58
CA ILE A 76 -7.50 15.44 -3.72
C ILE A 76 -8.67 15.57 -4.70
N SER A 77 -9.50 16.60 -4.52
CA SER A 77 -10.66 16.85 -5.41
C SER A 77 -10.24 17.04 -6.87
N TYR A 78 -9.13 17.75 -7.10
CA TYR A 78 -8.58 17.93 -8.44
C TYR A 78 -8.23 16.57 -9.08
N TRP A 79 -7.48 15.73 -8.38
CA TRP A 79 -7.05 14.45 -8.94
C TRP A 79 -8.16 13.39 -9.01
N VAL A 80 -9.14 13.43 -8.11
CA VAL A 80 -10.38 12.62 -8.22
C VAL A 80 -11.11 12.94 -9.52
N ASN A 81 -11.29 14.23 -9.81
CA ASN A 81 -11.95 14.68 -11.04
C ASN A 81 -11.11 14.41 -12.27
N TYR A 82 -9.79 14.69 -12.23
CA TYR A 82 -8.89 14.48 -13.36
C TYR A 82 -8.78 13.00 -13.75
N ASN A 83 -8.66 12.12 -12.76
CA ASN A 83 -8.59 10.67 -12.95
C ASN A 83 -9.98 10.04 -13.25
N ASN A 84 -11.06 10.83 -13.20
CA ASN A 84 -12.44 10.35 -13.37
C ASN A 84 -12.83 9.27 -12.35
N CYS A 85 -12.33 9.38 -11.12
CA CYS A 85 -12.68 8.46 -10.03
C CYS A 85 -14.12 8.66 -9.54
N ASP A 86 -14.68 7.61 -8.93
CA ASP A 86 -15.93 7.71 -8.19
C ASP A 86 -15.80 8.76 -7.07
N THR A 87 -16.78 9.63 -6.92
CA THR A 87 -16.75 10.72 -5.94
C THR A 87 -17.09 10.28 -4.51
N ASN A 88 -17.55 9.03 -4.33
CA ASN A 88 -17.86 8.45 -3.03
C ASN A 88 -16.69 7.55 -2.60
N PRO A 89 -15.83 7.98 -1.67
CA PRO A 89 -14.67 7.18 -1.27
C PRO A 89 -15.04 6.06 -0.30
N THR A 90 -14.21 5.04 -0.27
CA THR A 90 -14.13 4.14 0.88
C THR A 90 -13.22 4.76 1.93
N ILE A 91 -13.67 4.80 3.18
CA ILE A 91 -12.89 5.34 4.31
C ILE A 91 -12.66 4.23 5.32
N THR A 92 -11.42 4.00 5.66
CA THR A 92 -11.00 3.07 6.73
C THR A 92 -10.05 3.78 7.68
N THR A 93 -10.04 3.36 8.96
CA THR A 93 -9.11 3.90 9.95
C THR A 93 -8.06 2.84 10.26
N PHE A 94 -6.80 3.21 10.21
CA PHE A 94 -5.71 2.33 10.68
C PHE A 94 -5.81 2.13 12.19
N PRO A 95 -5.37 0.97 12.71
CA PRO A 95 -5.25 0.78 14.15
C PRO A 95 -4.32 1.84 14.76
N ASP A 96 -4.75 2.43 15.89
CA ASP A 96 -3.91 3.33 16.69
C ASP A 96 -2.89 2.47 17.46
N LEU A 97 -1.66 2.38 16.95
CA LEU A 97 -0.59 1.54 17.49
C LEU A 97 0.23 2.29 18.54
N ASP A 98 0.26 3.62 18.49
CA ASP A 98 0.91 4.48 19.49
C ASP A 98 0.00 5.63 19.93
N PRO A 99 -0.97 5.39 20.83
CA PRO A 99 -1.87 6.43 21.32
C PRO A 99 -1.16 7.63 21.96
N SER A 100 0.14 7.51 22.23
CA SER A 100 0.93 8.58 22.85
C SER A 100 1.42 9.63 21.86
N ASP A 101 1.41 9.35 20.56
CA ASP A 101 1.80 10.32 19.53
C ASP A 101 0.72 11.38 19.24
N GLY A 102 -0.53 11.13 19.71
CA GLY A 102 -1.66 12.06 19.62
C GLY A 102 -2.23 12.19 18.21
N SER A 103 -2.01 11.21 17.36
CA SER A 103 -2.51 11.20 15.98
C SER A 103 -3.14 9.86 15.60
N ILE A 104 -4.02 9.86 14.62
CA ILE A 104 -4.64 8.67 14.01
C ILE A 104 -4.66 8.83 12.50
N VAL A 105 -4.76 7.73 11.76
CA VAL A 105 -4.74 7.76 10.29
C VAL A 105 -6.05 7.25 9.70
N GLU A 106 -6.71 8.09 8.90
CA GLU A 106 -7.80 7.70 8.02
C GLU A 106 -7.25 7.48 6.61
N HIS A 107 -7.53 6.32 6.01
CA HIS A 107 -7.25 6.02 4.62
C HIS A 107 -8.53 6.21 3.79
N ILE A 108 -8.51 7.19 2.95
CA ILE A 108 -9.62 7.62 2.08
C ILE A 108 -9.25 7.23 0.65
N VAL A 109 -10.03 6.36 0.02
CA VAL A 109 -9.71 5.77 -1.28
C VAL A 109 -10.83 6.07 -2.27
N TYR A 110 -10.50 6.77 -3.35
CA TYR A 110 -11.35 6.99 -4.50
C TYR A 110 -10.92 6.05 -5.62
N THR A 111 -11.82 5.16 -6.02
CA THR A 111 -11.59 4.11 -7.04
C THR A 111 -12.35 4.43 -8.33
N GLY A 112 -12.32 3.49 -9.29
CA GLY A 112 -13.11 3.60 -10.53
C GLY A 112 -12.53 4.57 -11.56
N GLY A 113 -11.34 5.11 -11.32
CA GLY A 113 -10.70 6.04 -12.24
C GLY A 113 -10.32 5.40 -13.58
N ASP A 114 -10.13 6.24 -14.60
CA ASP A 114 -9.69 5.83 -15.91
C ASP A 114 -8.35 5.08 -15.82
N ASN A 115 -8.18 4.05 -16.65
CA ASN A 115 -7.05 3.10 -16.58
C ASN A 115 -6.90 2.43 -15.19
N ALA A 116 -8.00 2.27 -14.46
CA ALA A 116 -8.06 1.76 -13.10
C ALA A 116 -7.16 2.54 -12.12
N SER A 117 -6.95 3.84 -12.37
CA SER A 117 -6.27 4.74 -11.45
C SER A 117 -7.07 4.92 -10.17
N THR A 118 -6.37 5.20 -9.08
CA THR A 118 -6.97 5.60 -7.80
C THR A 118 -6.41 6.94 -7.35
N THR A 119 -7.20 7.69 -6.57
CA THR A 119 -6.74 8.83 -5.80
C THR A 119 -6.94 8.51 -4.33
N GLU A 120 -5.86 8.47 -3.57
CA GLU A 120 -5.86 8.02 -2.18
C GLU A 120 -5.29 9.08 -1.25
N HIS A 121 -5.89 9.19 -0.08
CA HIS A 121 -5.44 10.11 0.95
C HIS A 121 -5.32 9.40 2.30
N MET A 122 -4.10 9.30 2.83
CA MET A 122 -3.84 8.95 4.21
C MET A 122 -3.81 10.24 5.03
N LYS A 123 -4.97 10.57 5.61
CA LYS A 123 -5.17 11.76 6.43
C LYS A 123 -4.72 11.47 7.86
N VAL A 124 -3.60 12.08 8.25
CA VAL A 124 -3.05 11.93 9.60
C VAL A 124 -3.65 12.99 10.50
N ILE A 125 -4.73 12.65 11.19
CA ILE A 125 -5.44 13.54 12.10
C ILE A 125 -4.54 13.80 13.31
N GLY A 126 -4.23 15.07 13.60
CA GLY A 126 -3.29 15.48 14.65
C GLY A 126 -1.81 15.45 14.21
N GLY A 127 -1.49 14.83 13.07
CA GLY A 127 -0.13 14.74 12.55
C GLY A 127 0.45 16.09 12.12
N GLY A 128 1.77 16.25 12.24
CA GLY A 128 2.53 17.43 11.87
C GLY A 128 3.25 17.30 10.52
N HIS A 129 4.24 18.21 10.29
CA HIS A 129 5.10 18.19 9.10
C HIS A 129 6.18 17.14 9.25
N THR A 130 5.83 15.86 9.18
CA THR A 130 6.72 14.73 9.46
C THR A 130 6.50 13.58 8.47
N TRP A 131 7.44 12.64 8.44
CA TRP A 131 7.33 11.38 7.70
C TRP A 131 6.76 10.31 8.64
N PRO A 132 5.52 9.84 8.49
CA PRO A 132 4.93 8.82 9.36
C PRO A 132 5.78 7.54 9.41
N GLY A 133 5.94 6.97 10.60
CA GLY A 133 6.78 5.80 10.84
C GLY A 133 8.28 6.05 10.77
N SER A 134 8.71 7.33 10.81
CA SER A 134 10.13 7.68 10.88
C SER A 134 10.75 7.23 12.20
N VAL A 135 11.99 6.69 12.12
CA VAL A 135 12.82 6.41 13.31
C VAL A 135 13.29 7.69 14.02
N PHE A 136 13.30 8.82 13.31
CA PHE A 136 13.55 10.13 13.88
C PHE A 136 12.21 10.78 14.24
N ILE A 137 11.80 10.62 15.48
CA ILE A 137 10.51 11.11 15.98
C ILE A 137 10.62 12.60 16.29
N LEU A 138 9.87 13.40 15.53
CA LEU A 138 9.64 14.82 15.78
C LEU A 138 8.22 15.00 16.33
N PRO A 139 7.92 16.15 16.98
CA PRO A 139 6.54 16.42 17.39
C PRO A 139 5.54 16.29 16.23
N GLY A 140 4.49 15.51 16.44
CA GLY A 140 3.47 15.22 15.43
C GLY A 140 3.85 14.12 14.43
N THR A 141 4.89 13.31 14.70
CA THR A 141 5.22 12.13 13.87
C THR A 141 4.30 10.98 14.26
N ASN A 142 3.40 10.62 13.37
CA ASN A 142 2.54 9.45 13.52
C ASN A 142 3.35 8.15 13.47
N GLN A 143 3.02 7.20 14.33
CA GLN A 143 3.68 5.90 14.43
C GLN A 143 2.72 4.71 14.12
N ASP A 144 1.51 4.98 13.68
CA ASP A 144 0.53 3.94 13.31
C ASP A 144 0.83 3.31 11.96
N ILE A 145 1.42 4.08 11.05
CA ILE A 145 1.78 3.63 9.71
C ILE A 145 3.28 3.86 9.44
N ASN A 146 3.81 3.10 8.49
CA ASN A 146 5.12 3.37 7.91
C ASN A 146 4.94 3.90 6.48
N ALA A 147 5.06 5.22 6.30
CA ALA A 147 4.82 5.87 5.02
C ALA A 147 5.66 5.27 3.87
N SER A 148 6.89 4.84 4.13
CA SER A 148 7.73 4.20 3.10
C SER A 148 7.14 2.88 2.61
N MET A 149 6.56 2.08 3.52
CA MET A 149 5.91 0.81 3.18
C MET A 149 4.60 1.05 2.45
N GLU A 150 3.78 1.98 2.94
CA GLU A 150 2.50 2.34 2.30
C GLU A 150 2.71 2.87 0.87
N ILE A 151 3.71 3.74 0.68
CA ILE A 151 4.08 4.27 -0.64
C ILE A 151 4.52 3.12 -1.56
N TRP A 152 5.34 2.19 -1.08
CA TRP A 152 5.77 1.06 -1.90
C TRP A 152 4.61 0.13 -2.25
N GLN A 153 3.72 -0.16 -1.30
CA GLN A 153 2.51 -0.95 -1.55
C GLN A 153 1.61 -0.26 -2.58
N PHE A 154 1.44 1.06 -2.46
CA PHE A 154 0.69 1.84 -3.44
C PHE A 154 1.34 1.75 -4.83
N PHE A 155 2.63 2.03 -4.97
CA PHE A 155 3.33 2.01 -6.25
C PHE A 155 3.33 0.64 -6.92
N SER A 156 3.45 -0.43 -6.15
CA SER A 156 3.50 -1.81 -6.68
C SER A 156 2.21 -2.25 -7.39
N ARG A 157 1.12 -1.49 -7.24
CA ARG A 157 -0.17 -1.76 -7.91
C ARG A 157 -0.26 -1.18 -9.32
N PHE A 158 0.66 -0.30 -9.73
CA PHE A 158 0.54 0.44 -10.96
C PHE A 158 1.78 0.34 -11.85
N ASP A 159 1.56 0.38 -13.16
CA ASP A 159 2.59 0.71 -14.15
C ASP A 159 2.14 1.91 -15.00
N ILE A 160 2.87 2.23 -16.05
CA ILE A 160 2.54 3.37 -16.93
C ILE A 160 1.24 3.16 -17.72
N ASN A 161 0.75 1.93 -17.83
CA ASN A 161 -0.46 1.58 -18.56
C ASN A 161 -1.69 1.47 -17.63
N GLY A 162 -1.52 1.74 -16.35
CA GLY A 162 -2.57 1.69 -15.34
C GLY A 162 -2.32 0.65 -14.25
N GLN A 163 -3.38 0.20 -13.61
CA GLN A 163 -3.27 -0.79 -12.54
C GLN A 163 -2.76 -2.12 -13.09
N LEU A 164 -1.70 -2.61 -12.51
CA LEU A 164 -1.26 -3.98 -12.76
C LEU A 164 -2.36 -4.93 -12.30
N SER A 165 -2.70 -5.90 -13.15
CA SER A 165 -3.61 -6.98 -12.76
C SER A 165 -2.93 -7.93 -11.75
N PHE A 166 -2.46 -7.40 -10.65
CA PHE A 166 -2.31 -8.20 -9.45
C PHE A 166 -3.70 -8.22 -8.84
N ASN A 167 -4.34 -9.39 -8.85
CA ASN A 167 -5.48 -9.61 -7.97
C ASN A 167 -5.18 -8.89 -6.67
N GLU A 168 -6.16 -8.12 -6.18
CA GLU A 168 -6.12 -7.31 -4.95
C GLU A 168 -5.02 -7.79 -4.02
N PHE A 169 -4.26 -6.85 -3.40
CA PHE A 169 -3.52 -7.20 -2.19
C PHE A 169 -4.58 -7.70 -1.22
N ASP A 170 -4.82 -8.96 -1.40
CA ASP A 170 -5.80 -9.72 -0.71
C ASP A 170 -5.41 -9.61 0.76
N ASN A 171 -6.28 -9.05 1.59
CA ASN A 171 -6.19 -9.13 3.03
C ASN A 171 -6.18 -10.60 3.51
N ARG A 172 -5.91 -11.53 2.59
CA ARG A 172 -5.76 -12.95 2.80
C ARG A 172 -4.46 -13.20 3.53
N GLN A 173 -4.54 -13.15 4.83
CA GLN A 173 -3.43 -13.60 5.66
C GLN A 173 -3.42 -15.12 5.72
N VAL A 174 -2.28 -15.69 5.37
CA VAL A 174 -1.99 -17.10 5.59
C VAL A 174 -0.93 -17.21 6.68
N VAL A 175 -1.30 -17.76 7.81
CA VAL A 175 -0.37 -18.07 8.90
C VAL A 175 -0.02 -19.55 8.82
N ILE A 176 1.29 -19.88 8.78
CA ILE A 176 1.79 -21.24 8.69
C ILE A 176 2.56 -21.58 9.95
N TYR A 177 2.07 -22.58 10.71
CA TYR A 177 2.68 -22.97 11.97
C TYR A 177 2.52 -24.47 12.27
N PRO A 178 3.46 -25.08 13.02
CA PRO A 178 4.77 -24.54 13.36
C PRO A 178 5.70 -24.49 12.14
N ASN A 179 6.55 -23.48 12.08
CA ASN A 179 7.63 -23.41 11.10
C ASN A 179 8.88 -22.83 11.81
N PRO A 180 9.91 -23.64 12.13
CA PRO A 180 10.15 -25.05 11.73
C PRO A 180 9.14 -26.07 12.25
N THR A 181 9.01 -27.19 11.53
CA THR A 181 8.16 -28.32 11.91
C THR A 181 8.94 -29.63 11.93
N SER A 182 8.53 -30.59 12.76
CA SER A 182 9.06 -31.98 12.74
C SER A 182 8.17 -32.92 11.93
N SER A 183 6.88 -32.62 11.72
CA SER A 183 5.97 -33.55 11.05
C SER A 183 4.85 -32.86 10.23
N LYS A 184 4.15 -31.91 10.80
CA LYS A 184 2.95 -31.31 10.22
C LYS A 184 3.02 -29.79 10.27
N ILE A 185 2.36 -29.14 9.33
CA ILE A 185 2.09 -27.71 9.37
C ILE A 185 0.59 -27.46 9.32
N ASN A 186 0.15 -26.41 10.00
CA ASN A 186 -1.20 -25.90 9.92
C ASN A 186 -1.19 -24.61 9.12
N LEU A 187 -2.14 -24.47 8.21
CA LEU A 187 -2.43 -23.24 7.52
C LEU A 187 -3.66 -22.61 8.17
N SER A 188 -3.55 -21.40 8.67
CA SER A 188 -4.70 -20.61 9.14
C SER A 188 -4.92 -19.48 8.15
N LEU A 189 -6.12 -19.40 7.61
CA LEU A 189 -6.52 -18.43 6.60
C LEU A 189 -7.64 -17.55 7.16
N ASN A 190 -7.59 -16.26 6.91
CA ASN A 190 -8.67 -15.33 7.28
C ASN A 190 -9.74 -15.16 6.17
N PHE A 191 -9.75 -16.04 5.16
CA PHE A 191 -10.67 -16.01 4.02
C PHE A 191 -11.19 -17.42 3.67
N TYR A 192 -12.26 -17.48 2.89
CA TYR A 192 -12.90 -18.71 2.42
C TYR A 192 -12.93 -18.76 0.90
N ASP A 193 -11.91 -19.37 0.30
CA ASP A 193 -11.92 -19.72 -1.12
C ASP A 193 -11.28 -21.10 -1.29
N ASP A 194 -11.70 -21.86 -2.28
CA ASP A 194 -11.03 -23.08 -2.68
C ASP A 194 -9.65 -22.74 -3.26
N LEU A 195 -8.62 -22.85 -2.44
CA LEU A 195 -7.24 -22.51 -2.81
C LEU A 195 -6.42 -23.78 -2.99
N ASN A 196 -5.79 -23.93 -4.14
CA ASN A 196 -4.87 -25.03 -4.38
C ASN A 196 -3.54 -24.75 -3.74
N TYR A 197 -2.97 -25.81 -3.11
CA TYR A 197 -1.60 -25.77 -2.58
C TYR A 197 -0.73 -26.82 -3.26
N GLU A 198 0.55 -26.50 -3.39
CA GLU A 198 1.57 -27.35 -3.94
C GLU A 198 2.86 -27.22 -3.10
N LEU A 199 3.42 -28.33 -2.64
CA LEU A 199 4.69 -28.36 -1.91
C LEU A 199 5.80 -28.84 -2.83
N PHE A 200 6.89 -28.10 -2.90
CA PHE A 200 8.06 -28.40 -3.71
C PHE A 200 9.29 -28.61 -2.84
N ASN A 201 10.21 -29.44 -3.29
CA ASN A 201 11.56 -29.51 -2.74
C ASN A 201 12.45 -28.39 -3.31
N ALA A 202 13.70 -28.28 -2.84
CA ALA A 202 14.66 -27.27 -3.28
C ALA A 202 15.08 -27.40 -4.76
N THR A 203 14.82 -28.53 -5.40
CA THR A 203 15.08 -28.75 -6.83
C THR A 203 13.86 -28.50 -7.71
N GLY A 204 12.74 -28.02 -7.13
CA GLY A 204 11.51 -27.68 -7.85
C GLY A 204 10.60 -28.89 -8.15
N ASN A 205 10.87 -30.07 -7.61
CA ASN A 205 9.98 -31.22 -7.77
C ASN A 205 8.78 -31.06 -6.84
N LYS A 206 7.57 -31.23 -7.39
CA LYS A 206 6.30 -31.24 -6.64
C LYS A 206 6.17 -32.53 -5.86
N LEU A 207 5.97 -32.43 -4.54
CA LEU A 207 5.90 -33.57 -3.60
C LEU A 207 4.50 -33.81 -3.07
N ILE A 208 3.78 -32.76 -2.71
CA ILE A 208 2.42 -32.81 -2.16
C ILE A 208 1.59 -31.74 -2.87
N PHE A 209 0.32 -32.03 -3.10
CA PHE A 209 -0.62 -31.07 -3.62
C PHE A 209 -2.04 -31.36 -3.11
N GLY A 210 -2.89 -30.36 -3.11
CA GLY A 210 -4.27 -30.48 -2.67
C GLY A 210 -5.02 -29.16 -2.75
N THR A 211 -6.25 -29.18 -2.24
CA THR A 211 -7.10 -28.00 -2.16
C THR A 211 -7.43 -27.72 -0.71
N ILE A 212 -7.29 -26.48 -0.28
CA ILE A 212 -7.72 -26.00 1.03
C ILE A 212 -9.23 -25.77 0.97
N LYS A 213 -9.96 -26.40 1.88
CA LYS A 213 -11.43 -26.35 1.92
C LYS A 213 -11.98 -25.74 3.22
N SER A 214 -11.10 -25.23 4.07
CA SER A 214 -11.45 -24.62 5.36
C SER A 214 -10.44 -23.57 5.79
N SER A 215 -10.83 -22.67 6.67
CA SER A 215 -9.93 -21.65 7.23
C SER A 215 -8.74 -22.22 8.02
N ASN A 216 -8.80 -23.51 8.39
CA ASN A 216 -7.70 -24.21 9.02
C ASN A 216 -7.47 -25.54 8.30
N GLN A 217 -6.28 -25.71 7.71
CA GLN A 217 -5.88 -26.89 6.96
C GLN A 217 -4.55 -27.44 7.50
N GLU A 218 -4.53 -28.74 7.82
CA GLU A 218 -3.31 -29.45 8.15
C GLU A 218 -2.68 -30.06 6.89
N ILE A 219 -1.34 -29.96 6.78
CA ILE A 219 -0.54 -30.65 5.75
C ILE A 219 0.49 -31.53 6.45
N ASP A 220 0.45 -32.83 6.17
CA ASP A 220 1.36 -33.81 6.75
C ASP A 220 2.65 -33.91 5.93
N LEU A 221 3.78 -33.64 6.59
CA LEU A 221 5.13 -33.73 6.04
C LEU A 221 5.93 -34.88 6.68
N SER A 222 5.30 -35.75 7.48
CA SER A 222 5.98 -36.79 8.26
C SER A 222 6.85 -37.68 7.40
N ASN A 223 6.44 -38.00 6.18
CA ASN A 223 7.16 -38.87 5.25
C ASN A 223 8.27 -38.15 4.46
N LEU A 224 8.48 -36.87 4.69
CA LEU A 224 9.52 -36.10 4.01
C LEU A 224 10.78 -36.01 4.89
N PRO A 225 11.99 -36.08 4.31
CA PRO A 225 13.23 -35.91 5.07
C PRO A 225 13.38 -34.47 5.62
N PRO A 226 14.15 -34.23 6.68
CA PRO A 226 14.49 -32.89 7.13
C PRO A 226 15.16 -32.10 6.00
N ASN A 227 14.57 -30.99 5.63
CA ASN A 227 15.03 -30.10 4.54
C ASN A 227 14.26 -28.79 4.52
N VAL A 228 14.61 -27.94 3.55
CA VAL A 228 13.84 -26.76 3.15
C VAL A 228 12.86 -27.15 2.04
N TYR A 229 11.60 -26.77 2.21
CA TYR A 229 10.53 -26.95 1.25
C TYR A 229 9.91 -25.61 0.90
N PHE A 230 9.19 -25.55 -0.21
CA PHE A 230 8.48 -24.37 -0.68
C PHE A 230 7.01 -24.71 -0.90
N LEU A 231 6.16 -24.10 -0.09
CA LEU A 231 4.71 -24.25 -0.20
C LEU A 231 4.16 -23.11 -1.07
N LYS A 232 3.62 -23.44 -2.21
CA LYS A 232 2.92 -22.51 -3.10
C LYS A 232 1.44 -22.54 -2.80
N LEU A 233 0.84 -21.37 -2.57
CA LEU A 233 -0.58 -21.13 -2.35
C LEU A 233 -1.02 -20.05 -3.35
N GLY A 234 -1.75 -20.44 -4.38
CA GLY A 234 -2.04 -19.52 -5.49
C GLY A 234 -0.76 -18.92 -6.08
N ASN A 235 -0.59 -17.61 -5.98
CA ASN A 235 0.61 -16.90 -6.46
C ASN A 235 1.68 -16.67 -5.39
N GLN A 236 1.42 -17.05 -4.13
CA GLN A 236 2.37 -16.85 -3.03
C GLN A 236 3.18 -18.12 -2.76
N VAL A 237 4.44 -17.94 -2.33
CA VAL A 237 5.35 -19.05 -1.99
C VAL A 237 5.93 -18.83 -0.59
N TYR A 238 5.77 -19.84 0.26
CA TYR A 238 6.22 -19.84 1.65
C TYR A 238 7.35 -20.84 1.84
N LYS A 239 8.39 -20.43 2.54
CA LYS A 239 9.50 -21.30 2.93
C LYS A 239 9.10 -22.11 4.17
N ILE A 240 9.20 -23.44 4.09
CA ILE A 240 8.95 -24.37 5.18
C ILE A 240 10.25 -25.05 5.58
N LEU A 241 10.57 -24.99 6.87
CA LEU A 241 11.73 -25.68 7.44
C LEU A 241 11.25 -26.96 8.14
N LYS A 242 11.61 -28.13 7.60
CA LYS A 242 11.40 -29.40 8.30
C LYS A 242 12.65 -29.79 9.06
N SER A 243 12.52 -29.87 10.37
CA SER A 243 13.55 -30.39 11.29
C SER A 243 13.42 -31.91 11.47
N LYS A 244 14.35 -32.49 12.22
CA LYS A 244 14.28 -33.88 12.63
C LYS A 244 13.16 -34.15 13.61
#